data_90d381a2e3a2e0f02f3fb5c4d87a3e77
#
_entry.id   90d381a2e3a2e0f02f3fb5c4d87a3e77
#
_cell.length_a   1.000
_cell.length_b   1.000
_cell.length_c   1.000
_cell.angle_alpha   90.00
_cell.angle_beta   90.00
_cell.angle_gamma   90.00
#
_symmetry.space_group_name_H-M   'P 1'
#
loop_
_entity.id
_entity.type
_entity.pdbx_description
1 polymer ?
#
loop_
_entity_poly.entity_id
_entity_poly.type
_entity_poly.pdbx_seq_one_letter_code
_entity_poly.pdbx_strand_id
1 'polypeptide(L)'
;MDKHETDAYRSADRCPSNGKPTSTGRKTDHHRKKYIRRGKKPHPNKTKNTLKDKSPTLTGNNSYPTGKKRKGYTLYTRTEKYAPGTLVELNTADTTILKKVPGIGSTFARRIMKYRELLGGFYDVSQLAEVYGIDEERYQALAPWFIADTLHVRRLEVNALPAAALRKHPYLDYRQAKAIEQLRKQKSRLSGWENLQLIEEFTDTDKKRLTPYLSFK
;
A
#
# COMPACT_ATOMS: atom_id res chain seq x y z
N MET A 1 67.76 15.88 -20.48
CA MET A 1 68.61 15.29 -19.40
C MET A 1 67.62 14.79 -18.37
N ASP A 2 67.40 13.69 -18.25
CA ASP A 2 67.69 12.29 -18.16
C ASP A 2 66.51 11.69 -17.41
N LYS A 3 65.80 10.79 -18.01
CA LYS A 3 65.94 9.33 -18.15
C LYS A 3 65.76 8.55 -16.83
N HIS A 4 64.95 7.55 -17.02
CA HIS A 4 65.00 6.20 -16.45
C HIS A 4 64.00 5.97 -15.31
N GLU A 5 63.35 4.88 -15.18
CA GLU A 5 63.19 3.61 -15.96
C GLU A 5 62.28 2.74 -15.15
N THR A 6 61.32 2.17 -15.78
CA THR A 6 60.78 0.81 -15.75
C THR A 6 61.24 -0.11 -14.62
N ASP A 7 60.29 -0.89 -14.09
CA ASP A 7 60.15 -2.35 -14.16
C ASP A 7 59.12 -2.84 -13.14
N ALA A 8 58.04 -3.38 -13.56
CA ALA A 8 57.62 -4.74 -13.79
C ALA A 8 58.15 -5.78 -12.79
N TYR A 9 57.31 -6.39 -12.00
CA TYR A 9 57.38 -7.80 -11.69
C TYR A 9 56.03 -8.46 -11.47
N ARG A 10 55.86 -9.41 -12.24
CA ARG A 10 54.87 -10.47 -12.43
C ARG A 10 55.09 -11.58 -11.39
N SER A 11 54.07 -12.27 -11.04
CA SER A 11 53.99 -13.71 -10.69
C SER A 11 53.01 -13.92 -9.58
N ALA A 12 51.99 -14.58 -9.76
CA ALA A 12 51.60 -15.96 -10.10
C ALA A 12 51.11 -16.74 -8.89
N ASP A 13 49.90 -17.21 -9.07
CA ASP A 13 49.37 -18.50 -8.66
C ASP A 13 49.56 -19.02 -7.23
N ARG A 14 48.48 -19.19 -6.52
CA ARG A 14 48.13 -20.52 -5.99
C ARG A 14 46.81 -20.49 -5.22
N CYS A 15 45.80 -21.11 -5.80
CA CYS A 15 44.69 -21.69 -5.01
C CYS A 15 45.20 -22.90 -4.21
N PRO A 16 44.70 -23.16 -3.05
CA PRO A 16 44.42 -24.54 -2.67
C PRO A 16 42.93 -24.74 -2.30
N SER A 17 42.52 -25.87 -2.72
CA SER A 17 41.25 -26.55 -2.58
C SER A 17 40.89 -26.95 -1.16
N ASN A 18 39.57 -27.06 -0.93
CA ASN A 18 38.88 -27.99 -0.04
C ASN A 18 39.07 -27.90 1.48
N GLY A 19 38.04 -27.41 2.13
CA GLY A 19 37.77 -27.67 3.51
C GLY A 19 36.29 -27.46 3.79
N LYS A 20 35.52 -28.52 3.86
CA LYS A 20 34.13 -28.49 4.39
C LYS A 20 34.19 -28.14 5.89
N PRO A 21 33.41 -27.19 6.36
CA PRO A 21 33.11 -27.11 7.78
C PRO A 21 31.81 -27.81 8.11
N THR A 22 31.90 -28.59 9.11
CA THR A 22 30.90 -29.30 9.89
C THR A 22 29.80 -28.35 10.40
N SER A 23 28.58 -28.85 10.31
CA SER A 23 27.36 -28.31 10.88
C SER A 23 27.42 -28.17 12.39
N THR A 24 27.30 -26.96 12.91
CA THR A 24 26.73 -26.72 14.24
C THR A 24 25.64 -25.72 14.13
N GLY A 25 24.40 -26.21 14.34
CA GLY A 25 23.18 -25.43 14.25
C GLY A 25 23.08 -24.36 15.31
N ARG A 26 22.74 -23.17 14.89
CA ARG A 26 22.04 -22.19 15.70
C ARG A 26 20.73 -21.86 15.01
N LYS A 27 19.67 -22.42 15.58
CA LYS A 27 18.28 -22.09 15.22
C LYS A 27 18.04 -20.62 15.56
N THR A 28 17.92 -19.79 14.54
CA THR A 28 17.31 -18.47 14.70
C THR A 28 15.82 -18.63 14.53
N ASP A 29 15.10 -18.54 15.63
CA ASP A 29 13.65 -18.52 15.68
C ASP A 29 13.13 -17.29 14.92
N HIS A 30 12.70 -17.52 13.68
CA HIS A 30 11.87 -16.57 12.96
C HIS A 30 10.46 -16.61 13.59
N HIS A 31 10.19 -15.65 14.44
CA HIS A 31 8.85 -15.39 14.96
C HIS A 31 7.92 -14.98 13.81
N ARG A 32 7.46 -15.96 13.07
CA ARG A 32 6.39 -15.86 12.08
C ARG A 32 5.09 -15.61 12.83
N LYS A 33 4.71 -14.33 13.01
CA LYS A 33 3.39 -13.98 13.53
C LYS A 33 2.32 -14.59 12.62
N LYS A 34 1.76 -15.71 13.05
CA LYS A 34 0.55 -16.29 12.45
C LYS A 34 -0.59 -15.31 12.67
N TYR A 35 -1.04 -14.68 11.60
CA TYR A 35 -2.36 -14.07 11.58
C TYR A 35 -3.39 -15.18 11.75
N ILE A 36 -4.02 -15.23 12.91
CA ILE A 36 -5.15 -16.13 13.21
C ILE A 36 -6.29 -15.69 12.30
N ARG A 37 -6.49 -16.42 11.22
CA ARG A 37 -7.72 -16.35 10.44
C ARG A 37 -8.84 -16.83 11.36
N ARG A 38 -9.71 -15.94 11.81
CA ARG A 38 -10.97 -16.30 12.44
C ARG A 38 -11.74 -17.18 11.47
N GLY A 39 -11.88 -18.46 11.85
CA GLY A 39 -12.54 -19.47 11.06
C GLY A 39 -13.97 -19.07 10.72
N LYS A 40 -14.31 -19.17 9.45
CA LYS A 40 -15.69 -19.19 9.00
C LYS A 40 -16.34 -20.42 9.58
N LYS A 41 -17.43 -20.25 10.34
CA LYS A 41 -18.29 -21.35 10.80
C LYS A 41 -18.78 -22.12 9.57
N PRO A 42 -18.70 -23.47 9.57
CA PRO A 42 -19.24 -24.25 8.46
C PRO A 42 -20.75 -24.13 8.45
N HIS A 43 -21.32 -23.85 7.28
CA HIS A 43 -22.75 -23.94 7.05
C HIS A 43 -23.18 -25.42 7.14
N PRO A 44 -24.31 -25.76 7.80
CA PRO A 44 -24.78 -27.12 7.85
C PRO A 44 -25.15 -27.64 6.47
N ASN A 45 -24.57 -28.76 6.13
CA ASN A 45 -24.74 -29.51 4.91
C ASN A 45 -26.22 -29.96 4.79
N LYS A 46 -26.94 -29.46 3.81
CA LYS A 46 -28.25 -30.00 3.46
C LYS A 46 -28.04 -31.30 2.69
N THR A 47 -28.26 -32.39 3.37
CA THR A 47 -28.39 -33.74 2.83
C THR A 47 -29.41 -33.75 1.70
N LYS A 48 -28.98 -34.29 0.58
CA LYS A 48 -29.83 -34.65 -0.56
C LYS A 48 -30.73 -35.82 -0.12
N ASN A 49 -32.03 -35.59 -0.04
CA ASN A 49 -33.01 -36.67 -0.06
C ASN A 49 -33.55 -36.75 -1.49
N THR A 50 -33.17 -37.82 -2.12
CA THR A 50 -33.78 -38.40 -3.31
C THR A 50 -35.09 -39.10 -2.96
N LEU A 51 -36.06 -38.98 -3.87
CA LEU A 51 -37.15 -39.91 -4.22
C LEU A 51 -38.53 -39.63 -3.66
N LYS A 52 -39.40 -39.42 -4.53
CA LYS A 52 -40.37 -40.31 -5.18
C LYS A 52 -41.58 -39.52 -5.66
N ASP A 53 -41.83 -39.73 -6.95
CA ASP A 53 -43.11 -39.49 -7.60
C ASP A 53 -44.30 -39.88 -6.73
N LYS A 54 -45.22 -38.95 -6.60
CA LYS A 54 -46.67 -39.19 -6.58
C LYS A 54 -47.35 -37.85 -6.76
N SER A 55 -47.90 -37.65 -7.94
CA SER A 55 -48.92 -36.61 -8.16
C SER A 55 -50.16 -36.94 -7.37
N PRO A 56 -50.78 -35.93 -6.75
CA PRO A 56 -52.21 -35.72 -6.87
C PRO A 56 -52.51 -34.27 -7.31
N THR A 57 -53.26 -34.18 -8.37
CA THR A 57 -54.05 -33.01 -8.75
C THR A 57 -54.95 -32.58 -7.61
N LEU A 58 -54.74 -31.39 -7.07
CA LEU A 58 -55.75 -30.68 -6.29
C LEU A 58 -55.72 -29.20 -6.68
N THR A 59 -56.79 -28.80 -7.35
CA THR A 59 -57.26 -27.44 -7.53
C THR A 59 -57.35 -26.77 -6.16
N GLY A 60 -56.50 -25.78 -5.92
CA GLY A 60 -56.55 -24.92 -4.73
C GLY A 60 -56.14 -23.52 -5.11
N ASN A 61 -57.11 -22.63 -5.15
CA ASN A 61 -56.91 -21.19 -5.27
C ASN A 61 -56.00 -20.70 -4.14
N ASN A 62 -54.69 -20.57 -4.41
CA ASN A 62 -53.77 -19.85 -3.55
C ASN A 62 -53.50 -18.48 -4.15
N SER A 63 -54.32 -17.53 -3.75
CA SER A 63 -54.03 -16.10 -3.94
C SER A 63 -52.84 -15.73 -3.05
N TYR A 64 -51.65 -15.69 -3.66
CA TYR A 64 -50.45 -15.09 -3.00
C TYR A 64 -50.68 -13.59 -2.86
N PRO A 65 -50.43 -12.97 -1.70
CA PRO A 65 -50.53 -11.52 -1.56
C PRO A 65 -49.42 -10.86 -2.41
N THR A 66 -49.84 -10.40 -3.57
CA THR A 66 -49.04 -9.52 -4.43
C THR A 66 -48.99 -8.14 -3.78
N GLY A 67 -47.92 -7.86 -3.01
CA GLY A 67 -47.89 -6.56 -2.34
C GLY A 67 -46.56 -6.18 -1.67
N LYS A 68 -45.43 -6.75 -2.06
CA LYS A 68 -44.14 -6.10 -1.76
C LYS A 68 -43.75 -5.27 -2.97
N LYS A 69 -44.00 -3.94 -2.91
CA LYS A 69 -43.42 -2.96 -3.83
C LYS A 69 -41.94 -3.26 -3.94
N ARG A 70 -41.51 -3.80 -5.08
CA ARG A 70 -40.07 -3.90 -5.43
C ARG A 70 -39.54 -2.48 -5.35
N LYS A 71 -38.66 -2.20 -4.41
CA LYS A 71 -37.90 -0.95 -4.39
C LYS A 71 -37.34 -0.77 -5.79
N GLY A 72 -37.79 0.29 -6.47
CA GLY A 72 -37.35 0.59 -7.82
C GLY A 72 -35.86 0.54 -7.88
N TYR A 73 -35.32 -0.29 -8.77
CA TYR A 73 -33.90 -0.29 -9.08
C TYR A 73 -33.61 1.10 -9.62
N THR A 74 -32.89 1.92 -8.86
CA THR A 74 -32.32 3.14 -9.37
C THR A 74 -31.47 2.75 -10.57
N LEU A 75 -31.82 3.18 -11.75
CA LEU A 75 -31.01 3.01 -12.94
C LEU A 75 -29.66 3.68 -12.64
N TYR A 76 -28.63 2.86 -12.39
CA TYR A 76 -27.29 3.38 -12.26
C TYR A 76 -26.88 3.94 -13.61
N THR A 77 -26.88 5.25 -13.73
CA THR A 77 -26.35 5.91 -14.91
C THR A 77 -24.88 5.50 -15.08
N ARG A 78 -24.56 4.85 -16.18
CA ARG A 78 -23.20 4.44 -16.50
C ARG A 78 -22.32 5.69 -16.58
N THR A 79 -21.30 5.78 -15.74
CA THR A 79 -20.36 6.89 -15.80
C THR A 79 -19.60 6.81 -17.13
N GLU A 80 -19.65 7.87 -17.91
CA GLU A 80 -18.87 8.01 -19.13
C GLU A 80 -17.37 7.97 -18.78
N LYS A 81 -16.61 7.19 -19.54
CA LYS A 81 -15.19 7.00 -19.34
C LYS A 81 -14.37 7.97 -20.20
N TYR A 82 -13.20 8.35 -19.69
CA TYR A 82 -12.26 9.18 -20.45
C TYR A 82 -11.72 8.42 -21.66
N ALA A 83 -11.42 9.19 -22.72
CA ALA A 83 -10.72 8.68 -23.89
C ALA A 83 -9.23 8.39 -23.54
N PRO A 84 -8.59 7.43 -24.23
CA PRO A 84 -7.16 7.18 -24.09
C PRO A 84 -6.34 8.46 -24.29
N GLY A 85 -5.29 8.64 -23.47
CA GLY A 85 -4.44 9.83 -23.49
C GLY A 85 -4.90 10.96 -22.58
N THR A 86 -6.06 10.84 -21.91
CA THR A 86 -6.48 11.82 -20.89
C THR A 86 -5.66 11.63 -19.62
N LEU A 87 -4.98 12.70 -19.18
CA LEU A 87 -4.24 12.69 -17.90
C LEU A 87 -5.09 13.30 -16.79
N VAL A 88 -5.10 12.63 -15.65
CA VAL A 88 -5.84 13.03 -14.44
C VAL A 88 -4.86 13.31 -13.32
N GLU A 89 -4.96 14.48 -12.70
CA GLU A 89 -4.12 14.85 -11.56
C GLU A 89 -4.66 14.18 -10.27
N LEU A 90 -3.80 13.36 -9.61
CA LEU A 90 -4.18 12.53 -8.46
C LEU A 90 -4.57 13.34 -7.22
N ASN A 91 -3.90 14.46 -6.99
CA ASN A 91 -4.05 15.23 -5.76
C ASN A 91 -5.30 16.12 -5.76
N THR A 92 -5.81 16.49 -6.93
CA THR A 92 -7.00 17.34 -7.07
C THR A 92 -8.25 16.57 -7.49
N ALA A 93 -8.09 15.39 -8.13
CA ALA A 93 -9.22 14.61 -8.60
C ALA A 93 -10.16 14.18 -7.46
N ASP A 94 -11.45 14.35 -7.67
CA ASP A 94 -12.52 13.83 -6.80
C ASP A 94 -12.99 12.43 -7.21
N THR A 95 -13.89 11.84 -6.44
CA THR A 95 -14.44 10.51 -6.77
C THR A 95 -15.19 10.47 -8.10
N THR A 96 -15.71 11.60 -8.58
CA THR A 96 -16.44 11.68 -9.83
C THR A 96 -15.48 11.64 -11.01
N ILE A 97 -14.40 12.39 -10.93
CA ILE A 97 -13.29 12.40 -11.89
C ILE A 97 -12.62 11.04 -11.93
N LEU A 98 -12.21 10.49 -10.78
CA LEU A 98 -11.57 9.20 -10.68
C LEU A 98 -12.40 8.07 -11.30
N LYS A 99 -13.72 8.08 -11.11
CA LYS A 99 -14.60 7.07 -11.71
C LYS A 99 -14.68 7.13 -13.25
N LYS A 100 -14.30 8.23 -13.87
CA LYS A 100 -14.23 8.33 -15.34
C LYS A 100 -13.00 7.62 -15.91
N VAL A 101 -11.97 7.35 -15.09
CA VAL A 101 -10.81 6.56 -15.53
C VAL A 101 -11.21 5.11 -15.73
N PRO A 102 -10.87 4.49 -16.89
CA PRO A 102 -11.10 3.07 -17.12
C PRO A 102 -10.47 2.21 -16.00
N GLY A 103 -11.15 1.17 -15.55
CA GLY A 103 -10.69 0.31 -14.44
C GLY A 103 -11.00 0.85 -13.03
N ILE A 104 -11.36 2.11 -12.87
CA ILE A 104 -11.72 2.68 -11.57
C ILE A 104 -13.24 2.74 -11.40
N GLY A 105 -13.71 2.02 -10.38
CA GLY A 105 -15.08 2.10 -9.87
C GLY A 105 -15.17 2.88 -8.56
N SER A 106 -16.37 3.02 -8.02
CA SER A 106 -16.60 3.77 -6.77
C SER A 106 -15.78 3.28 -5.57
N THR A 107 -15.47 2.00 -5.52
CA THR A 107 -14.67 1.41 -4.44
C THR A 107 -13.21 1.86 -4.52
N PHE A 108 -12.59 1.77 -5.71
CA PHE A 108 -11.21 2.22 -5.91
C PHE A 108 -11.08 3.73 -5.78
N ALA A 109 -12.01 4.51 -6.36
CA ALA A 109 -12.02 5.96 -6.20
C ALA A 109 -11.97 6.38 -4.72
N ARG A 110 -12.81 5.76 -3.87
CA ARG A 110 -12.80 6.03 -2.41
C ARG A 110 -11.51 5.59 -1.72
N ARG A 111 -10.91 4.46 -2.13
CA ARG A 111 -9.64 3.97 -1.57
C ARG A 111 -8.49 4.90 -1.92
N ILE A 112 -8.41 5.34 -3.18
CA ILE A 112 -7.41 6.31 -3.65
C ILE A 112 -7.53 7.61 -2.85
N MET A 113 -8.73 8.18 -2.72
CA MET A 113 -8.92 9.38 -1.92
C MET A 113 -8.53 9.21 -0.46
N LYS A 114 -8.95 8.11 0.17
CA LYS A 114 -8.59 7.82 1.56
C LYS A 114 -7.08 7.68 1.74
N TYR A 115 -6.40 7.02 0.81
CA TYR A 115 -4.95 6.86 0.86
C TYR A 115 -4.24 8.20 0.63
N ARG A 116 -4.72 9.01 -0.31
CA ARG A 116 -4.27 10.40 -0.51
C ARG A 116 -4.34 11.23 0.77
N GLU A 117 -5.45 11.14 1.49
CA GLU A 117 -5.61 11.86 2.76
C GLU A 117 -4.61 11.40 3.83
N LEU A 118 -4.32 10.11 3.91
CA LEU A 118 -3.34 9.55 4.85
C LEU A 118 -1.91 9.96 4.49
N LEU A 119 -1.55 9.97 3.21
CA LEU A 119 -0.25 10.45 2.72
C LEU A 119 -0.08 11.96 2.87
N GLY A 120 -1.17 12.72 2.84
CA GLY A 120 -1.13 14.17 2.67
C GLY A 120 -1.01 14.59 1.20
N GLY A 121 -1.14 13.67 0.26
CA GLY A 121 -1.00 13.83 -1.19
C GLY A 121 -0.05 12.80 -1.80
N PHE A 122 -0.25 12.46 -3.05
CA PHE A 122 0.68 11.61 -3.81
C PHE A 122 1.88 12.44 -4.27
N TYR A 123 3.06 12.00 -3.94
CA TYR A 123 4.30 12.59 -4.46
C TYR A 123 4.66 12.02 -5.83
N ASP A 124 4.33 10.75 -6.05
CA ASP A 124 4.61 10.03 -7.28
C ASP A 124 3.45 9.08 -7.63
N VAL A 125 3.25 8.85 -8.94
CA VAL A 125 2.18 7.97 -9.44
C VAL A 125 2.38 6.52 -8.98
N SER A 126 3.62 6.08 -8.77
CA SER A 126 3.95 4.73 -8.30
C SER A 126 3.30 4.38 -6.94
N GLN A 127 3.00 5.38 -6.12
CA GLN A 127 2.32 5.18 -4.85
C GLN A 127 0.87 4.67 -4.99
N LEU A 128 0.30 4.68 -6.20
CA LEU A 128 -0.99 4.02 -6.47
C LEU A 128 -0.92 2.51 -6.23
N ALA A 129 0.24 1.88 -6.44
CA ALA A 129 0.43 0.46 -6.15
C ALA A 129 0.28 0.12 -4.65
N GLU A 130 0.42 1.11 -3.77
CA GLU A 130 0.25 0.94 -2.32
C GLU A 130 -1.22 1.01 -1.88
N VAL A 131 -2.12 1.44 -2.76
CA VAL A 131 -3.56 1.52 -2.46
C VAL A 131 -4.16 0.11 -2.38
N TYR A 132 -4.82 -0.20 -1.29
CA TYR A 132 -5.40 -1.53 -1.05
C TYR A 132 -6.26 -2.04 -2.21
N GLY A 133 -5.82 -3.17 -2.80
CA GLY A 133 -6.50 -3.87 -3.90
C GLY A 133 -6.08 -3.39 -5.28
N ILE A 134 -5.12 -2.48 -5.40
CA ILE A 134 -4.39 -2.21 -6.63
C ILE A 134 -3.17 -3.13 -6.60
N ASP A 135 -3.19 -4.18 -7.41
CA ASP A 135 -2.07 -5.06 -7.68
C ASP A 135 -1.19 -4.49 -8.80
N GLU A 136 -0.08 -5.13 -9.06
CA GLU A 136 0.88 -4.65 -10.08
C GLU A 136 0.25 -4.57 -11.47
N GLU A 137 -0.54 -5.57 -11.87
CA GLU A 137 -1.21 -5.57 -13.19
C GLU A 137 -2.16 -4.37 -13.32
N ARG A 138 -2.94 -4.12 -12.28
CA ARG A 138 -3.87 -2.99 -12.25
C ARG A 138 -3.14 -1.65 -12.19
N TYR A 139 -2.05 -1.58 -11.44
CA TYR A 139 -1.20 -0.39 -11.40
C TYR A 139 -0.68 -0.05 -12.80
N GLN A 140 -0.12 -1.00 -13.53
CA GLN A 140 0.38 -0.80 -14.88
C GLN A 140 -0.70 -0.31 -15.85
N ALA A 141 -1.93 -0.81 -15.70
CA ALA A 141 -3.07 -0.37 -16.49
C ALA A 141 -3.55 1.05 -16.13
N LEU A 142 -3.36 1.46 -14.88
CA LEU A 142 -3.84 2.76 -14.37
C LEU A 142 -2.79 3.86 -14.46
N ALA A 143 -1.50 3.56 -14.27
CA ALA A 143 -0.43 4.55 -14.22
C ALA A 143 -0.41 5.53 -15.40
N PRO A 144 -0.66 5.11 -16.67
CA PRO A 144 -0.68 6.01 -17.81
C PRO A 144 -1.79 7.08 -17.78
N TRP A 145 -2.78 6.93 -16.92
CA TRP A 145 -3.90 7.88 -16.79
C TRP A 145 -3.64 9.00 -15.78
N PHE A 146 -2.53 8.93 -15.05
CA PHE A 146 -2.32 9.81 -13.91
C PHE A 146 -1.03 10.61 -13.97
N ILE A 147 -1.12 11.79 -13.39
CA ILE A 147 0.02 12.62 -12.99
C ILE A 147 -0.12 12.95 -11.50
N ALA A 148 0.98 13.25 -10.84
CA ALA A 148 1.01 13.68 -9.46
C ALA A 148 1.77 15.02 -9.36
N ASP A 149 1.05 16.09 -9.03
CA ASP A 149 1.66 17.39 -8.77
C ASP A 149 2.11 17.45 -7.31
N THR A 150 3.41 17.54 -7.10
CA THR A 150 4.04 17.59 -5.78
C THR A 150 3.74 18.86 -4.99
N LEU A 151 3.28 19.93 -5.64
CA LEU A 151 2.88 21.18 -4.99
C LEU A 151 1.67 20.99 -4.06
N HIS A 152 0.85 19.98 -4.33
CA HIS A 152 -0.32 19.64 -3.53
C HIS A 152 -0.01 18.71 -2.33
N VAL A 153 1.24 18.31 -2.16
CA VAL A 153 1.65 17.46 -1.04
C VAL A 153 1.75 18.27 0.25
N ARG A 154 0.93 17.92 1.22
CA ARG A 154 0.96 18.51 2.56
C ARG A 154 2.07 17.89 3.40
N ARG A 155 3.04 18.69 3.81
CA ARG A 155 4.15 18.23 4.64
C ARG A 155 3.77 18.19 6.12
N LEU A 156 4.33 17.20 6.82
CA LEU A 156 4.21 17.04 8.27
C LEU A 156 5.29 17.87 8.97
N GLU A 157 4.89 18.76 9.83
CA GLU A 157 5.83 19.56 10.63
C GLU A 157 6.37 18.73 11.78
N VAL A 158 7.58 18.19 11.58
CA VAL A 158 8.23 17.27 12.53
C VAL A 158 8.42 17.91 13.91
N ASN A 159 8.66 19.22 13.97
CA ASN A 159 8.87 19.94 15.22
C ASN A 159 7.58 20.30 15.97
N ALA A 160 6.45 20.39 15.27
CA ALA A 160 5.17 20.83 15.85
C ALA A 160 4.24 19.67 16.19
N LEU A 161 4.15 18.66 15.32
CA LEU A 161 3.15 17.61 15.45
C LEU A 161 3.47 16.61 16.57
N PRO A 162 2.48 16.19 17.38
CA PRO A 162 2.68 15.12 18.36
C PRO A 162 2.88 13.77 17.67
N ALA A 163 3.55 12.82 18.36
CA ALA A 163 3.80 11.47 17.83
C ALA A 163 2.51 10.75 17.36
N ALA A 164 1.39 10.98 18.06
CA ALA A 164 0.09 10.43 17.69
C ALA A 164 -0.43 10.94 16.33
N ALA A 165 -0.07 12.15 15.92
CA ALA A 165 -0.41 12.71 14.63
C ALA A 165 0.57 12.20 13.53
N LEU A 166 1.86 12.18 13.83
CA LEU A 166 2.90 11.69 12.92
C LEU A 166 2.65 10.24 12.49
N ARG A 167 2.32 9.35 13.42
CA ARG A 167 2.05 7.92 13.13
C ARG A 167 0.79 7.66 12.29
N LYS A 168 -0.02 8.67 11.98
CA LYS A 168 -1.14 8.52 11.04
C LYS A 168 -0.67 8.43 9.61
N HIS A 169 0.53 8.92 9.32
CA HIS A 169 1.14 8.82 8.00
C HIS A 169 1.56 7.38 7.71
N PRO A 170 1.24 6.82 6.51
CA PRO A 170 1.50 5.41 6.19
C PRO A 170 2.97 4.97 6.31
N TYR A 171 3.89 5.91 6.13
CA TYR A 171 5.34 5.65 6.16
C TYR A 171 5.99 5.88 7.53
N LEU A 172 5.22 6.27 8.54
CA LEU A 172 5.72 6.45 9.89
C LEU A 172 5.08 5.42 10.84
N ASP A 173 5.89 4.57 11.41
CA ASP A 173 5.45 3.63 12.43
C ASP A 173 5.43 4.27 13.83
N TYR A 174 4.98 3.47 14.81
CA TYR A 174 4.92 3.92 16.21
C TYR A 174 6.32 4.19 16.79
N ARG A 175 7.32 3.37 16.44
CA ARG A 175 8.70 3.50 16.97
C ARG A 175 9.35 4.76 16.43
N GLN A 176 9.23 4.99 15.14
CA GLN A 176 9.73 6.18 14.46
C GLN A 176 9.09 7.47 15.01
N ALA A 177 7.77 7.51 15.15
CA ALA A 177 7.07 8.66 15.69
C ALA A 177 7.48 8.95 17.15
N LYS A 178 7.68 7.91 17.97
CA LYS A 178 8.15 8.03 19.36
C LYS A 178 9.61 8.48 19.42
N ALA A 179 10.46 7.97 18.55
CA ALA A 179 11.86 8.38 18.44
C ALA A 179 11.99 9.88 18.09
N ILE A 180 11.18 10.38 17.14
CA ILE A 180 11.11 11.81 16.84
C ILE A 180 10.73 12.61 18.10
N GLU A 181 9.73 12.18 18.85
CA GLU A 181 9.31 12.87 20.07
C GLU A 181 10.43 12.89 21.13
N GLN A 182 11.15 11.78 21.30
CA GLN A 182 12.28 11.69 22.22
C GLN A 182 13.43 12.60 21.81
N LEU A 183 13.80 12.61 20.53
CA LEU A 183 14.83 13.51 20.00
C LEU A 183 14.49 14.98 20.19
N ARG A 184 13.23 15.34 20.01
CA ARG A 184 12.76 16.72 20.27
C ARG A 184 12.93 17.14 21.73
N LYS A 185 12.71 16.21 22.68
CA LYS A 185 12.94 16.47 24.11
C LYS A 185 14.42 16.69 24.42
N GLN A 186 15.32 16.01 23.68
CA GLN A 186 16.77 16.12 23.88
C GLN A 186 17.37 17.35 23.19
N LYS A 187 16.95 17.63 21.94
CA LYS A 187 17.57 18.64 21.09
C LYS A 187 16.74 19.93 20.95
N SER A 188 15.59 20.01 21.61
CA SER A 188 14.60 21.10 21.50
C SER A 188 14.02 21.28 20.09
N ARG A 189 14.84 21.20 19.02
CA ARG A 189 14.43 21.32 17.63
C ARG A 189 15.28 20.41 16.75
N LEU A 190 14.64 19.78 15.78
CA LEU A 190 15.29 18.99 14.74
C LEU A 190 15.49 19.87 13.52
N SER A 191 16.73 19.93 13.00
CA SER A 191 17.10 20.79 11.88
C SER A 191 16.93 20.11 10.52
N GLY A 192 17.01 18.78 10.49
CA GLY A 192 16.93 18.04 9.25
C GLY A 192 17.06 16.54 9.43
N TRP A 193 17.26 15.85 8.32
CA TRP A 193 17.42 14.38 8.29
C TRP A 193 18.63 13.87 9.04
N GLU A 194 19.68 14.65 9.15
CA GLU A 194 20.91 14.33 9.91
C GLU A 194 20.60 13.97 11.37
N ASN A 195 19.54 14.53 11.94
CA ASN A 195 19.10 14.19 13.29
C ASN A 195 18.43 12.81 13.36
N LEU A 196 17.74 12.41 12.32
CA LEU A 196 17.00 11.13 12.26
C LEU A 196 17.91 9.98 11.81
N GLN A 197 18.92 10.22 10.98
CA GLN A 197 19.86 9.20 10.51
C GLN A 197 20.72 8.58 11.61
N LEU A 198 20.80 9.25 12.75
CA LEU A 198 21.62 8.78 13.89
C LEU A 198 20.91 7.73 14.74
N ILE A 199 19.68 7.40 14.43
CA ILE A 199 18.85 6.45 15.18
C ILE A 199 18.47 5.26 14.30
N GLU A 200 18.49 4.08 14.91
CA GLU A 200 18.27 2.80 14.21
C GLU A 200 16.89 2.64 13.60
N GLU A 201 15.92 3.42 14.08
CA GLU A 201 14.54 3.37 13.62
C GLU A 201 14.34 3.92 12.20
N PHE A 202 15.32 4.63 11.62
CA PHE A 202 15.23 5.19 10.28
C PHE A 202 16.28 4.63 9.36
N THR A 203 15.82 4.01 8.28
CA THR A 203 16.66 3.48 7.21
C THR A 203 16.80 4.49 6.06
N ASP A 204 17.74 4.24 5.15
CA ASP A 204 17.87 5.03 3.91
C ASP A 204 16.63 4.93 3.02
N THR A 205 15.92 3.81 3.07
CA THR A 205 14.64 3.64 2.38
C THR A 205 13.57 4.55 2.97
N ASP A 206 13.47 4.61 4.30
CA ASP A 206 12.54 5.52 4.98
C ASP A 206 12.85 6.97 4.65
N LYS A 207 14.12 7.35 4.61
CA LYS A 207 14.55 8.68 4.19
C LYS A 207 14.03 9.03 2.81
N LYS A 208 14.23 8.15 1.81
CA LYS A 208 13.77 8.39 0.43
C LYS A 208 12.26 8.58 0.37
N ARG A 209 11.49 7.75 1.09
CA ARG A 209 10.02 7.77 1.09
C ARG A 209 9.44 8.94 1.86
N LEU A 210 10.08 9.35 2.96
CA LEU A 210 9.59 10.39 3.87
C LEU A 210 10.07 11.80 3.51
N THR A 211 11.17 11.96 2.77
CA THR A 211 11.71 13.27 2.39
C THR A 211 10.67 14.22 1.79
N PRO A 212 9.77 13.77 0.89
CA PRO A 212 8.74 14.65 0.34
C PRO A 212 7.71 15.11 1.38
N TYR A 213 7.54 14.35 2.44
CA TYR A 213 6.46 14.52 3.42
C TYR A 213 6.88 15.18 4.72
N LEU A 214 8.17 15.22 5.05
CA LEU A 214 8.63 15.84 6.29
C LEU A 214 9.07 17.28 6.09
N SER A 215 8.74 18.13 7.05
CA SER A 215 9.21 19.51 7.17
C SER A 215 9.83 19.72 8.55
N PHE A 216 11.03 20.28 8.59
CA PHE A 216 11.77 20.57 9.81
C PHE A 216 11.73 22.07 10.17
N LYS A 217 10.72 22.79 9.65
CA LYS A 217 10.49 24.20 9.95
C LYS A 217 10.18 24.44 11.41
#